data_a1e6af8804048da2342d63a880369364
#
_entry.id   a1e6af8804048da2342d63a880369364
#
_cell.length_a   1.000
_cell.length_b   1.000
_cell.length_c   1.000
_cell.angle_alpha   90.00
_cell.angle_beta   90.00
_cell.angle_gamma   90.00
#
_symmetry.space_group_name_H-M   'P 1'
#
loop_
_entity.id
_entity.type
_entity.pdbx_description
1 polymer ?
#
loop_
_entity_poly.entity_id
_entity_poly.type
_entity_poly.pdbx_seq_one_letter_code
_entity_poly.pdbx_strand_id
1 'polypeptide(L)'
;ELGVDDVFQLSSVSKMFTAEAVMMLHSRGLLDYDADITSIIPEFPYSGITTRMLLTHRSGLSRYESLADKYWPDKKVPFTNDDMIEYYIKYKPQPYFKPDNGFNYSNVNYALLASVVERVSGKSFPDFMKEELFDAIAMRSSFIYDMPADTLVSMYIPDCVQGYYMKRRPQRAQNEYLNAVKGDKIMFSNVEDMYRFRVAIDYGLLVPDSIQAEAFVPGSPKYSKRKDNYGFGWRISRKYDNCFYHYGWWKGYRSFFLIDNDNDRTLIILTNTDKNLSSTQFWNLLRDNSISLAPASINIPVVEIEEQIRFPHSSFRER
;
A
#
# COMPACT_ATOMS: atom_id res chain seq x y z
N GLU A 1 4.53 17.96 20.32
CA GLU A 1 5.15 16.63 20.45
C GLU A 1 4.28 15.63 19.71
N LEU A 2 4.87 14.66 18.98
CA LEU A 2 4.11 13.63 18.28
C LEU A 2 3.74 12.53 19.25
N GLY A 3 2.49 12.06 19.17
CA GLY A 3 1.94 10.96 19.97
C GLY A 3 1.74 9.69 19.15
N VAL A 4 1.32 8.61 19.82
CA VAL A 4 1.04 7.31 19.19
C VAL A 4 -0.22 7.34 18.31
N ASP A 5 -1.15 8.25 18.64
CA ASP A 5 -2.41 8.43 17.93
C ASP A 5 -2.28 9.34 16.69
N ASP A 6 -1.14 10.00 16.51
CA ASP A 6 -0.92 10.88 15.38
C ASP A 6 -0.91 10.11 14.06
N VAL A 7 -1.65 10.60 13.10
CA VAL A 7 -1.85 9.98 11.80
C VAL A 7 -0.88 10.54 10.76
N PHE A 8 -0.19 9.66 10.07
CA PHE A 8 0.83 9.99 9.06
C PHE A 8 0.49 9.42 7.70
N GLN A 9 0.94 10.10 6.65
CA GLN A 9 0.92 9.51 5.32
C GLN A 9 1.92 8.34 5.23
N LEU A 10 1.42 7.17 4.86
CA LEU A 10 2.23 5.96 4.74
C LEU A 10 3.08 5.91 3.48
N SER A 11 2.81 6.78 2.51
CA SER A 11 3.50 6.75 1.23
C SER A 11 3.47 5.34 0.62
N SER A 12 4.60 4.81 0.14
CA SER A 12 4.61 3.49 -0.51
C SER A 12 4.33 2.29 0.40
N VAL A 13 4.29 2.45 1.72
CA VAL A 13 3.79 1.40 2.63
C VAL A 13 2.30 1.12 2.38
N SER A 14 1.55 2.05 1.82
CA SER A 14 0.17 1.85 1.34
C SER A 14 0.01 0.63 0.43
N LYS A 15 1.07 0.27 -0.31
CA LYS A 15 1.04 -0.86 -1.24
C LYS A 15 0.78 -2.21 -0.58
N MET A 16 1.22 -2.37 0.66
CA MET A 16 0.95 -3.59 1.42
C MET A 16 -0.55 -3.80 1.60
N PHE A 17 -1.27 -2.74 1.95
CA PHE A 17 -2.72 -2.75 2.15
C PHE A 17 -3.49 -2.91 0.83
N THR A 18 -3.01 -2.30 -0.25
CA THR A 18 -3.60 -2.50 -1.58
C THR A 18 -3.42 -3.95 -2.05
N ALA A 19 -2.26 -4.56 -1.78
CA ALA A 19 -2.04 -5.97 -2.08
C ALA A 19 -2.98 -6.87 -1.25
N GLU A 20 -3.17 -6.54 0.03
CA GLU A 20 -4.10 -7.27 0.91
C GLU A 20 -5.52 -7.21 0.38
N ALA A 21 -6.01 -6.04 -0.05
CA ALA A 21 -7.33 -5.89 -0.67
C ALA A 21 -7.50 -6.79 -1.90
N VAL A 22 -6.46 -6.88 -2.74
CA VAL A 22 -6.45 -7.78 -3.91
C VAL A 22 -6.48 -9.25 -3.49
N MET A 23 -5.71 -9.63 -2.45
CA MET A 23 -5.70 -10.98 -1.90
C MET A 23 -7.06 -11.35 -1.28
N MET A 24 -7.74 -10.41 -0.62
CA MET A 24 -9.10 -10.62 -0.11
C MET A 24 -10.11 -10.93 -1.23
N LEU A 25 -10.05 -10.22 -2.35
CA LEU A 25 -10.89 -10.50 -3.51
C LEU A 25 -10.57 -11.86 -4.12
N HIS A 26 -9.31 -12.23 -4.20
CA HIS A 26 -8.89 -13.55 -4.67
C HIS A 26 -9.38 -14.66 -3.74
N SER A 27 -9.24 -14.52 -2.43
CA SER A 27 -9.69 -15.50 -1.43
C SER A 27 -11.19 -15.76 -1.49
N ARG A 28 -11.96 -14.78 -1.96
CA ARG A 28 -13.43 -14.87 -2.18
C ARG A 28 -13.78 -15.45 -3.55
N GLY A 29 -12.81 -15.81 -4.38
CA GLY A 29 -13.01 -16.33 -5.73
C GLY A 29 -13.50 -15.27 -6.75
N LEU A 30 -13.39 -13.99 -6.42
CA LEU A 30 -13.83 -12.87 -7.26
C LEU A 30 -12.75 -12.41 -8.26
N LEU A 31 -11.50 -12.75 -8.01
CA LEU A 31 -10.34 -12.34 -8.79
C LEU A 31 -9.39 -13.51 -9.02
N ASP A 32 -8.99 -13.70 -10.28
CA ASP A 32 -7.87 -14.55 -10.65
C ASP A 32 -6.61 -13.69 -10.85
N TYR A 33 -5.54 -13.98 -10.09
CA TYR A 33 -4.28 -13.26 -10.21
C TYR A 33 -3.65 -13.35 -11.61
N ASP A 34 -3.88 -14.46 -12.31
CA ASP A 34 -3.21 -14.78 -13.56
C ASP A 34 -4.05 -14.48 -14.79
N ALA A 35 -5.30 -14.01 -14.62
CA ALA A 35 -6.10 -13.46 -15.69
C ALA A 35 -5.53 -12.11 -16.19
N ASP A 36 -5.65 -11.86 -17.49
CA ASP A 36 -5.29 -10.57 -18.10
C ASP A 36 -6.16 -9.46 -17.51
N ILE A 37 -5.53 -8.34 -17.10
CA ILE A 37 -6.26 -7.20 -16.51
C ILE A 37 -7.27 -6.58 -17.46
N THR A 38 -7.17 -6.81 -18.79
CA THR A 38 -8.16 -6.36 -19.76
C THR A 38 -9.51 -7.08 -19.61
N SER A 39 -9.56 -8.20 -18.89
CA SER A 39 -10.83 -8.81 -18.49
C SER A 39 -11.59 -7.98 -17.41
N ILE A 40 -10.89 -7.11 -16.67
CA ILE A 40 -11.42 -6.25 -15.62
C ILE A 40 -11.45 -4.79 -16.07
N ILE A 41 -10.44 -4.36 -16.83
CA ILE A 41 -10.28 -3.01 -17.39
C ILE A 41 -10.19 -3.15 -18.93
N PRO A 42 -11.30 -3.44 -19.63
CA PRO A 42 -11.27 -3.81 -21.05
C PRO A 42 -10.76 -2.69 -21.96
N GLU A 43 -10.86 -1.45 -21.53
CA GLU A 43 -10.36 -0.27 -22.24
C GLU A 43 -8.84 -0.05 -22.10
N PHE A 44 -8.16 -0.78 -21.21
CA PHE A 44 -6.72 -0.59 -20.99
C PHE A 44 -5.91 -1.04 -22.22
N PRO A 45 -4.98 -0.21 -22.74
CA PRO A 45 -4.43 -0.40 -24.08
C PRO A 45 -3.31 -1.45 -24.19
N TYR A 46 -3.01 -2.18 -23.12
CA TYR A 46 -1.94 -3.18 -23.09
C TYR A 46 -2.50 -4.52 -22.60
N SER A 47 -2.35 -5.55 -23.43
CA SER A 47 -2.67 -6.94 -23.10
C SER A 47 -1.46 -7.71 -22.57
N GLY A 48 -1.70 -8.89 -22.00
CA GLY A 48 -0.66 -9.77 -21.47
C GLY A 48 -0.15 -9.35 -20.10
N ILE A 49 -0.81 -8.39 -19.44
CA ILE A 49 -0.50 -7.98 -18.07
C ILE A 49 -1.50 -8.63 -17.14
N THR A 50 -1.03 -9.31 -16.11
CA THR A 50 -1.88 -9.94 -15.10
C THR A 50 -1.84 -9.17 -13.78
N THR A 51 -2.83 -9.41 -12.93
CA THR A 51 -2.86 -8.86 -11.56
C THR A 51 -1.60 -9.26 -10.76
N ARG A 52 -1.12 -10.50 -10.92
CA ARG A 52 0.13 -10.97 -10.33
C ARG A 52 1.34 -10.14 -10.78
N MET A 53 1.41 -9.79 -12.06
CA MET A 53 2.48 -8.94 -12.58
C MET A 53 2.43 -7.51 -12.04
N LEU A 54 1.23 -6.97 -11.77
CA LEU A 54 1.08 -5.68 -11.11
C LEU A 54 1.56 -5.77 -9.65
N LEU A 55 1.11 -6.76 -8.89
CA LEU A 55 1.50 -7.00 -7.49
C LEU A 55 3.01 -7.10 -7.32
N THR A 56 3.69 -7.72 -8.27
CA THR A 56 5.13 -8.01 -8.22
C THR A 56 6.00 -7.06 -9.06
N HIS A 57 5.44 -5.96 -9.56
CA HIS A 57 6.14 -4.94 -10.37
C HIS A 57 6.79 -5.49 -11.66
N ARG A 58 6.08 -6.40 -12.34
CA ARG A 58 6.55 -7.07 -13.57
C ARG A 58 5.77 -6.70 -14.83
N SER A 59 4.86 -5.74 -14.73
CA SER A 59 4.04 -5.29 -15.86
C SER A 59 4.84 -4.65 -17.02
N GLY A 60 5.99 -4.06 -16.69
CA GLY A 60 6.78 -3.27 -17.64
C GLY A 60 6.24 -1.87 -17.93
N LEU A 61 5.10 -1.49 -17.38
CA LEU A 61 4.47 -0.20 -17.63
C LEU A 61 5.38 0.98 -17.25
N SER A 62 5.34 2.02 -18.05
CA SER A 62 6.01 3.29 -17.78
C SER A 62 5.31 4.02 -16.60
N ARG A 63 5.96 5.06 -16.11
CA ARG A 63 5.47 5.78 -14.92
C ARG A 63 4.35 6.76 -15.29
N TYR A 64 3.22 6.67 -14.57
CA TYR A 64 2.11 7.61 -14.76
C TYR A 64 2.46 9.04 -14.34
N GLU A 65 3.34 9.20 -13.35
CA GLU A 65 3.77 10.53 -12.90
C GLU A 65 4.41 11.33 -14.04
N SER A 66 5.25 10.67 -14.86
CA SER A 66 5.88 11.31 -16.01
C SER A 66 4.85 11.67 -17.09
N LEU A 67 3.80 10.87 -17.24
CA LEU A 67 2.70 11.10 -18.15
C LEU A 67 1.87 12.30 -17.69
N ALA A 68 1.50 12.32 -16.43
CA ALA A 68 0.76 13.43 -15.81
C ALA A 68 1.58 14.72 -15.81
N ASP A 69 2.88 14.66 -15.45
CA ASP A 69 3.75 15.84 -15.48
C ASP A 69 3.83 16.48 -16.86
N LYS A 70 3.80 15.67 -17.92
CA LYS A 70 3.92 16.13 -19.30
C LYS A 70 2.61 16.67 -19.88
N TYR A 71 1.49 16.05 -19.56
CA TYR A 71 0.25 16.26 -20.31
C TYR A 71 -0.91 16.81 -19.46
N TRP A 72 -0.86 16.72 -18.09
CA TRP A 72 -1.93 17.26 -17.26
C TRP A 72 -1.95 18.78 -17.30
N PRO A 73 -3.05 19.40 -17.76
CA PRO A 73 -3.03 20.81 -18.13
C PRO A 73 -2.97 21.75 -16.92
N ASP A 74 -3.60 21.39 -15.81
CA ASP A 74 -3.63 22.20 -14.59
C ASP A 74 -3.36 21.37 -13.34
N LYS A 75 -2.20 21.57 -12.73
CA LYS A 75 -1.80 20.88 -11.50
C LYS A 75 -2.53 21.34 -10.23
N LYS A 76 -3.47 22.26 -10.35
CA LYS A 76 -4.43 22.60 -9.29
C LYS A 76 -5.66 21.70 -9.31
N VAL A 77 -5.85 20.95 -10.38
CA VAL A 77 -6.92 19.97 -10.52
C VAL A 77 -6.38 18.59 -10.19
N PRO A 78 -7.08 17.78 -9.36
CA PRO A 78 -6.67 16.42 -9.05
C PRO A 78 -6.50 15.56 -10.30
N PHE A 79 -5.50 14.68 -10.30
CA PHE A 79 -5.30 13.65 -11.32
C PHE A 79 -5.64 12.30 -10.69
N THR A 80 -6.72 11.67 -11.15
CA THR A 80 -7.31 10.47 -10.57
C THR A 80 -6.80 9.18 -11.22
N ASN A 81 -7.25 8.02 -10.72
CA ASN A 81 -6.99 6.73 -11.36
C ASN A 81 -7.67 6.64 -12.74
N ASP A 82 -8.86 7.19 -12.90
CA ASP A 82 -9.57 7.20 -14.17
C ASP A 82 -8.83 8.08 -15.19
N ASP A 83 -8.38 9.27 -14.79
CA ASP A 83 -7.53 10.13 -15.64
C ASP A 83 -6.24 9.40 -16.05
N MET A 84 -5.65 8.65 -15.13
CA MET A 84 -4.46 7.85 -15.42
C MET A 84 -4.76 6.82 -16.50
N ILE A 85 -5.83 6.05 -16.37
CA ILE A 85 -6.24 5.05 -17.38
C ILE A 85 -6.52 5.72 -18.72
N GLU A 86 -7.30 6.83 -18.70
CA GLU A 86 -7.58 7.60 -19.93
C GLU A 86 -6.29 8.07 -20.61
N TYR A 87 -5.31 8.52 -19.85
CA TYR A 87 -4.04 8.98 -20.39
C TYR A 87 -3.20 7.84 -20.97
N TYR A 88 -3.25 6.64 -20.38
CA TYR A 88 -2.64 5.46 -21.00
C TYR A 88 -3.32 5.08 -22.31
N ILE A 89 -4.65 5.19 -22.41
CA ILE A 89 -5.41 4.96 -23.65
C ILE A 89 -5.03 5.98 -24.71
N LYS A 90 -5.01 7.24 -24.34
CA LYS A 90 -4.78 8.37 -25.24
C LYS A 90 -3.36 8.45 -25.78
N TYR A 91 -2.38 8.32 -24.91
CA TYR A 91 -0.98 8.56 -25.24
C TYR A 91 -0.16 7.30 -25.50
N LYS A 92 -0.65 6.14 -25.07
CA LYS A 92 0.00 4.82 -25.24
C LYS A 92 1.51 4.86 -24.98
N PRO A 93 1.97 5.32 -23.80
CA PRO A 93 3.39 5.46 -23.53
C PRO A 93 4.10 4.11 -23.66
N GLN A 94 5.28 4.12 -24.29
CA GLN A 94 6.05 2.90 -24.51
C GLN A 94 6.41 2.23 -23.15
N PRO A 95 6.06 0.95 -22.94
CA PRO A 95 6.52 0.19 -21.80
C PRO A 95 8.04 0.06 -21.76
N TYR A 96 8.62 -0.06 -20.58
CA TYR A 96 10.06 -0.26 -20.42
C TYR A 96 10.52 -1.65 -20.88
N PHE A 97 9.65 -2.65 -20.75
CA PHE A 97 9.85 -4.02 -21.22
C PHE A 97 8.49 -4.73 -21.40
N LYS A 98 8.50 -5.87 -22.07
CA LYS A 98 7.31 -6.71 -22.23
C LYS A 98 6.86 -7.29 -20.89
N PRO A 99 5.55 -7.52 -20.67
CA PRO A 99 5.05 -8.15 -19.46
C PRO A 99 5.87 -9.39 -19.08
N ASP A 100 6.14 -9.53 -17.80
CA ASP A 100 6.94 -10.61 -17.19
C ASP A 100 8.42 -10.72 -17.63
N ASN A 101 8.94 -9.79 -18.44
CA ASN A 101 10.31 -9.83 -18.93
C ASN A 101 11.31 -9.00 -18.11
N GLY A 102 10.92 -8.52 -16.94
CA GLY A 102 11.78 -7.74 -16.05
C GLY A 102 11.07 -7.31 -14.78
N PHE A 103 11.79 -6.62 -13.94
CA PHE A 103 11.30 -5.98 -12.73
C PHE A 103 11.53 -4.47 -12.79
N ASN A 104 10.48 -3.70 -12.55
CA ASN A 104 10.58 -2.25 -12.38
C ASN A 104 9.58 -1.78 -11.35
N TYR A 105 10.06 -1.42 -10.15
CA TYR A 105 9.20 -0.84 -9.13
C TYR A 105 8.53 0.43 -9.67
N SER A 106 7.22 0.39 -9.80
CA SER A 106 6.44 1.48 -10.41
C SER A 106 5.09 1.67 -9.71
N ASN A 107 4.75 2.92 -9.44
CA ASN A 107 3.50 3.29 -8.79
C ASN A 107 2.26 2.95 -9.63
N VAL A 108 2.37 3.01 -10.96
CA VAL A 108 1.26 2.67 -11.87
C VAL A 108 0.67 1.28 -11.57
N ASN A 109 1.49 0.32 -11.18
CA ASN A 109 1.03 -1.02 -10.88
C ASN A 109 0.00 -1.02 -9.75
N TYR A 110 0.29 -0.31 -8.69
CA TYR A 110 -0.59 -0.24 -7.51
C TYR A 110 -1.77 0.72 -7.69
N ALA A 111 -1.61 1.74 -8.52
CA ALA A 111 -2.73 2.57 -8.95
C ALA A 111 -3.74 1.75 -9.78
N LEU A 112 -3.27 0.90 -10.71
CA LEU A 112 -4.14 -0.03 -11.45
C LEU A 112 -4.76 -1.08 -10.54
N LEU A 113 -4.04 -1.59 -9.51
CA LEU A 113 -4.61 -2.52 -8.55
C LEU A 113 -5.76 -1.91 -7.75
N ALA A 114 -5.70 -0.62 -7.40
CA ALA A 114 -6.84 0.06 -6.79
C ALA A 114 -8.05 0.08 -7.74
N SER A 115 -7.85 0.39 -9.03
CA SER A 115 -8.93 0.33 -10.03
C SER A 115 -9.46 -1.11 -10.24
N VAL A 116 -8.59 -2.13 -10.14
CA VAL A 116 -9.02 -3.54 -10.14
C VAL A 116 -9.91 -3.82 -8.95
N VAL A 117 -9.52 -3.38 -7.74
CA VAL A 117 -10.36 -3.55 -6.53
C VAL A 117 -11.73 -2.88 -6.72
N GLU A 118 -11.77 -1.64 -7.22
CA GLU A 118 -13.03 -0.92 -7.46
C GLU A 118 -13.94 -1.68 -8.44
N ARG A 119 -13.41 -2.11 -9.56
CA ARG A 119 -14.19 -2.78 -10.61
C ARG A 119 -14.68 -4.16 -10.23
N VAL A 120 -13.88 -4.92 -9.50
CA VAL A 120 -14.23 -6.27 -9.04
C VAL A 120 -15.22 -6.23 -7.87
N SER A 121 -15.04 -5.29 -6.94
CA SER A 121 -15.90 -5.18 -5.75
C SER A 121 -17.19 -4.38 -5.99
N GLY A 122 -17.20 -3.49 -6.99
CA GLY A 122 -18.27 -2.53 -7.21
C GLY A 122 -18.32 -1.38 -6.18
N LYS A 123 -17.31 -1.27 -5.30
CA LYS A 123 -17.16 -0.20 -4.30
C LYS A 123 -16.03 0.74 -4.71
N SER A 124 -16.08 2.01 -4.27
CA SER A 124 -14.91 2.87 -4.37
C SER A 124 -13.74 2.26 -3.59
N PHE A 125 -12.48 2.52 -4.00
CA PHE A 125 -11.32 2.00 -3.28
C PHE A 125 -11.29 2.46 -1.81
N PRO A 126 -11.58 3.73 -1.47
CA PRO A 126 -11.68 4.16 -0.08
C PRO A 126 -12.75 3.41 0.72
N ASP A 127 -13.95 3.21 0.15
CA ASP A 127 -15.04 2.49 0.82
C ASP A 127 -14.69 1.02 1.02
N PHE A 128 -14.13 0.35 0.00
CA PHE A 128 -13.67 -1.02 0.13
C PHE A 128 -12.63 -1.15 1.25
N MET A 129 -11.62 -0.29 1.25
CA MET A 129 -10.57 -0.34 2.27
C MET A 129 -11.13 -0.09 3.67
N LYS A 130 -12.05 0.86 3.80
CA LYS A 130 -12.68 1.16 5.09
C LYS A 130 -13.52 -0.02 5.59
N GLU A 131 -14.47 -0.46 4.78
CA GLU A 131 -15.49 -1.42 5.22
C GLU A 131 -14.93 -2.84 5.34
N GLU A 132 -14.12 -3.26 4.39
CA GLU A 132 -13.68 -4.66 4.27
C GLU A 132 -12.33 -4.93 4.97
N LEU A 133 -11.46 -3.91 5.10
CA LEU A 133 -10.17 -4.09 5.73
C LEU A 133 -10.06 -3.34 7.06
N PHE A 134 -10.22 -2.02 7.08
CA PHE A 134 -9.93 -1.24 8.29
C PHE A 134 -10.92 -1.52 9.41
N ASP A 135 -12.22 -1.52 9.11
CA ASP A 135 -13.25 -1.78 10.11
C ASP A 135 -13.16 -3.25 10.60
N ALA A 136 -12.82 -4.20 9.71
CA ALA A 136 -12.70 -5.61 10.05
C ALA A 136 -11.61 -5.91 11.10
N ILE A 137 -10.54 -5.13 11.13
CA ILE A 137 -9.43 -5.29 12.07
C ILE A 137 -9.26 -4.09 13.03
N ALA A 138 -10.32 -3.29 13.15
CA ALA A 138 -10.41 -2.14 14.04
C ALA A 138 -9.29 -1.08 13.85
N MET A 139 -8.86 -0.84 12.62
CA MET A 139 -7.94 0.26 12.24
C MET A 139 -8.70 1.58 12.15
N ARG A 140 -9.10 2.14 13.27
CA ARG A 140 -10.07 3.25 13.37
C ARG A 140 -9.52 4.61 12.96
N SER A 141 -8.21 4.78 12.95
CA SER A 141 -7.52 6.03 12.55
C SER A 141 -7.01 5.98 11.13
N SER A 142 -7.21 4.85 10.43
CA SER A 142 -6.70 4.63 9.08
C SER A 142 -7.71 5.03 8.02
N PHE A 143 -7.23 5.68 6.98
CA PHE A 143 -8.07 6.05 5.84
C PHE A 143 -7.28 6.15 4.53
N ILE A 144 -7.98 6.05 3.42
CA ILE A 144 -7.49 6.43 2.10
C ILE A 144 -7.95 7.87 1.85
N TYR A 145 -6.99 8.75 1.59
CA TYR A 145 -7.34 10.14 1.26
C TYR A 145 -8.08 10.18 -0.07
N ASP A 146 -9.33 10.60 -0.02
CA ASP A 146 -10.18 10.74 -1.20
C ASP A 146 -10.30 12.22 -1.57
N MET A 147 -9.62 12.62 -2.63
CA MET A 147 -9.65 13.96 -3.17
C MET A 147 -10.70 14.02 -4.28
N PRO A 148 -11.78 14.82 -4.12
CA PRO A 148 -12.78 14.93 -5.16
C PRO A 148 -12.19 15.45 -6.47
N ALA A 149 -12.54 14.82 -7.59
CA ALA A 149 -11.99 15.14 -8.91
C ALA A 149 -12.40 16.52 -9.44
N ASP A 150 -13.54 17.03 -8.97
CA ASP A 150 -14.15 18.30 -9.42
C ASP A 150 -13.74 19.51 -8.56
N THR A 151 -12.86 19.30 -7.58
CA THR A 151 -12.39 20.36 -6.68
C THR A 151 -10.95 20.75 -6.98
N LEU A 152 -10.55 21.96 -6.54
CA LEU A 152 -9.15 22.35 -6.57
C LEU A 152 -8.38 21.61 -5.47
N VAL A 153 -7.14 21.25 -5.77
CA VAL A 153 -6.23 20.64 -4.80
C VAL A 153 -6.11 21.53 -3.58
N SER A 154 -6.55 21.04 -2.43
CA SER A 154 -6.43 21.75 -1.17
C SER A 154 -4.95 21.86 -0.77
N MET A 155 -4.62 22.90 0.00
CA MET A 155 -3.23 23.14 0.41
C MET A 155 -2.71 22.08 1.38
N TYR A 156 -3.61 21.53 2.19
CA TYR A 156 -3.31 20.57 3.25
C TYR A 156 -4.29 19.41 3.22
N ILE A 157 -3.83 18.26 3.69
CA ILE A 157 -4.67 17.09 3.93
C ILE A 157 -5.18 17.17 5.36
N PRO A 158 -6.50 17.07 5.60
CA PRO A 158 -7.05 17.09 6.95
C PRO A 158 -6.73 15.79 7.72
N ASP A 159 -6.97 15.82 9.02
CA ASP A 159 -6.93 14.66 9.92
C ASP A 159 -5.58 13.91 9.98
N CYS A 160 -4.48 14.58 9.63
CA CYS A 160 -3.15 14.04 9.74
C CYS A 160 -2.12 15.08 10.17
N VAL A 161 -0.98 14.62 10.67
CA VAL A 161 0.12 15.52 11.00
C VAL A 161 0.71 16.16 9.74
N GLN A 162 1.10 17.42 9.84
CA GLN A 162 1.69 18.16 8.74
C GLN A 162 3.08 17.61 8.39
N GLY A 163 3.31 17.27 7.13
CA GLY A 163 4.62 16.88 6.61
C GLY A 163 5.55 18.06 6.36
N TYR A 164 6.87 17.84 6.45
CA TYR A 164 7.88 18.86 6.26
C TYR A 164 9.04 18.43 5.38
N TYR A 165 9.50 19.35 4.54
CA TYR A 165 10.81 19.27 3.91
C TYR A 165 11.87 19.86 4.83
N MET A 166 12.89 19.09 5.16
CA MET A 166 13.97 19.48 6.07
C MET A 166 15.09 20.21 5.31
N LYS A 167 14.79 21.45 4.91
CA LYS A 167 15.76 22.42 4.36
C LYS A 167 16.42 23.22 5.50
N ARG A 168 17.22 24.23 5.16
CA ARG A 168 17.83 25.15 6.17
C ARG A 168 16.79 25.68 7.18
N ARG A 169 15.56 25.94 6.70
CA ARG A 169 14.37 26.13 7.56
C ARG A 169 13.34 25.10 7.12
N PRO A 170 12.69 24.39 8.06
CA PRO A 170 11.64 23.46 7.73
C PRO A 170 10.53 24.14 6.91
N GLN A 171 10.14 23.52 5.81
CA GLN A 171 9.06 24.01 4.94
C GLN A 171 7.93 22.99 4.98
N ARG A 172 6.70 23.44 5.16
CA ARG A 172 5.52 22.58 5.09
C ARG A 172 5.42 21.94 3.71
N ALA A 173 5.24 20.63 3.69
CA ALA A 173 4.87 19.93 2.48
C ALA A 173 3.42 20.28 2.14
N GLN A 174 3.18 20.60 0.87
CA GLN A 174 1.84 20.87 0.37
C GLN A 174 1.26 19.62 -0.24
N ASN A 175 -0.06 19.52 -0.18
CA ASN A 175 -0.80 18.54 -0.98
C ASN A 175 -0.56 18.80 -2.47
N GLU A 176 -0.75 17.79 -3.30
CA GLU A 176 -0.53 17.93 -4.74
C GLU A 176 -1.53 17.09 -5.55
N TYR A 177 -1.66 17.43 -6.81
CA TYR A 177 -2.63 16.84 -7.73
C TYR A 177 -2.52 15.31 -7.90
N LEU A 178 -1.33 14.74 -7.77
CA LEU A 178 -1.10 13.29 -7.83
C LEU A 178 -1.55 12.55 -6.56
N ASN A 179 -1.92 13.27 -5.50
CA ASN A 179 -2.48 12.65 -4.30
C ASN A 179 -3.94 12.17 -4.49
N ALA A 180 -4.56 12.46 -5.62
CA ALA A 180 -5.84 11.86 -6.00
C ALA A 180 -5.69 10.44 -6.59
N VAL A 181 -4.49 10.02 -6.96
CA VAL A 181 -4.24 8.64 -7.41
C VAL A 181 -4.17 7.73 -6.20
N LYS A 182 -5.07 6.75 -6.15
CA LYS A 182 -5.26 5.80 -5.06
C LYS A 182 -4.46 4.51 -5.27
N GLY A 183 -4.16 3.80 -4.18
CA GLY A 183 -3.55 2.48 -4.16
C GLY A 183 -2.03 2.45 -4.01
N ASP A 184 -1.32 3.46 -4.45
CA ASP A 184 0.15 3.46 -4.47
C ASP A 184 0.82 4.19 -3.29
N LYS A 185 0.16 5.22 -2.65
CA LYS A 185 0.85 6.10 -1.70
C LYS A 185 0.00 6.92 -0.73
N ILE A 186 -1.33 6.96 -0.88
CA ILE A 186 -2.19 7.95 -0.20
C ILE A 186 -3.02 7.38 0.95
N MET A 187 -2.58 6.28 1.53
CA MET A 187 -3.10 5.80 2.79
C MET A 187 -2.47 6.56 3.96
N PHE A 188 -3.29 6.82 4.96
CA PHE A 188 -2.92 7.45 6.22
C PHE A 188 -3.22 6.51 7.37
N SER A 189 -2.35 6.49 8.38
CA SER A 189 -2.49 5.62 9.55
C SER A 189 -1.59 6.08 10.70
N ASN A 190 -1.78 5.51 11.86
CA ASN A 190 -0.91 5.65 13.03
C ASN A 190 -0.18 4.33 13.36
N VAL A 191 0.67 4.35 14.38
CA VAL A 191 1.49 3.19 14.76
C VAL A 191 0.63 2.04 15.29
N GLU A 192 -0.43 2.35 16.06
CA GLU A 192 -1.32 1.35 16.63
C GLU A 192 -2.07 0.58 15.53
N ASP A 193 -2.71 1.27 14.60
CA ASP A 193 -3.41 0.66 13.49
C ASP A 193 -2.48 -0.19 12.61
N MET A 194 -1.26 0.30 12.37
CA MET A 194 -0.23 -0.47 11.66
C MET A 194 0.11 -1.78 12.39
N TYR A 195 0.14 -1.76 13.72
CA TYR A 195 0.37 -2.96 14.50
C TYR A 195 -0.85 -3.90 14.47
N ARG A 196 -2.08 -3.37 14.46
CA ARG A 196 -3.30 -4.18 14.25
C ARG A 196 -3.25 -4.93 12.93
N PHE A 197 -2.77 -4.29 11.87
CA PHE A 197 -2.54 -4.95 10.58
C PHE A 197 -1.52 -6.10 10.70
N ARG A 198 -0.43 -5.92 11.46
CA ARG A 198 0.53 -7.00 11.74
C ARG A 198 -0.15 -8.19 12.42
N VAL A 199 -0.93 -7.92 13.47
CA VAL A 199 -1.68 -8.96 14.19
C VAL A 199 -2.65 -9.67 13.25
N ALA A 200 -3.35 -8.92 12.39
CA ALA A 200 -4.28 -9.50 11.43
C ALA A 200 -3.60 -10.48 10.45
N ILE A 201 -2.38 -10.16 10.01
CA ILE A 201 -1.58 -11.07 9.18
C ILE A 201 -1.21 -12.34 9.95
N ASP A 202 -0.76 -12.21 11.20
CA ASP A 202 -0.31 -13.35 12.01
C ASP A 202 -1.41 -14.35 12.33
N TYR A 203 -2.63 -13.86 12.47
CA TYR A 203 -3.80 -14.68 12.81
C TYR A 203 -4.70 -15.01 11.61
N GLY A 204 -4.28 -14.67 10.38
CA GLY A 204 -5.05 -14.96 9.16
C GLY A 204 -6.45 -14.33 9.15
N LEU A 205 -6.59 -13.11 9.73
CA LEU A 205 -7.91 -12.49 9.93
C LEU A 205 -8.52 -11.93 8.66
N LEU A 206 -7.71 -11.56 7.67
CA LEU A 206 -8.15 -10.95 6.42
C LEU A 206 -8.22 -11.97 5.29
N VAL A 207 -7.21 -12.83 5.20
CA VAL A 207 -7.12 -13.91 4.22
C VAL A 207 -6.57 -15.17 4.87
N PRO A 208 -6.87 -16.38 4.35
CA PRO A 208 -6.26 -17.62 4.83
C PRO A 208 -4.73 -17.60 4.72
N ASP A 209 -4.04 -18.27 5.66
CA ASP A 209 -2.57 -18.34 5.71
C ASP A 209 -1.94 -18.79 4.39
N SER A 210 -2.58 -19.72 3.67
CA SER A 210 -2.10 -20.19 2.37
C SER A 210 -2.06 -19.10 1.30
N ILE A 211 -3.00 -18.15 1.34
CA ILE A 211 -3.04 -16.99 0.44
C ILE A 211 -2.08 -15.92 0.94
N GLN A 212 -2.05 -15.67 2.27
CA GLN A 212 -1.12 -14.72 2.86
C GLN A 212 0.35 -15.08 2.55
N ALA A 213 0.69 -16.37 2.55
CA ALA A 213 2.03 -16.84 2.25
C ALA A 213 2.51 -16.45 0.84
N GLU A 214 1.61 -16.30 -0.14
CA GLU A 214 1.98 -15.85 -1.49
C GLU A 214 2.57 -14.43 -1.49
N ALA A 215 2.17 -13.58 -0.54
CA ALA A 215 2.70 -12.23 -0.42
C ALA A 215 4.19 -12.19 -0.07
N PHE A 216 4.71 -13.24 0.52
CA PHE A 216 6.08 -13.36 0.99
C PHE A 216 6.99 -14.18 0.06
N VAL A 217 6.47 -14.60 -1.09
CA VAL A 217 7.24 -15.32 -2.11
C VAL A 217 7.78 -14.33 -3.15
N PRO A 218 9.08 -14.45 -3.54
CA PRO A 218 9.64 -13.61 -4.60
C PRO A 218 8.86 -13.75 -5.92
N GLY A 219 8.29 -12.66 -6.42
CA GLY A 219 7.57 -12.66 -7.69
C GLY A 219 8.46 -12.84 -8.92
N SER A 220 9.77 -12.86 -8.73
CA SER A 220 10.76 -12.97 -9.81
C SER A 220 11.86 -14.00 -9.50
N PRO A 221 11.54 -15.29 -9.34
CA PRO A 221 12.54 -16.29 -8.98
C PRO A 221 13.68 -16.40 -9.98
N LYS A 222 13.42 -16.12 -11.28
CA LYS A 222 14.47 -16.07 -12.33
C LYS A 222 15.50 -14.96 -12.12
N TYR A 223 15.14 -13.91 -11.38
CA TYR A 223 15.95 -12.73 -11.14
C TYR A 223 16.34 -12.56 -9.68
N SER A 224 16.15 -13.58 -8.84
CA SER A 224 16.39 -13.57 -7.40
C SER A 224 17.82 -13.18 -6.98
N LYS A 225 18.78 -13.29 -7.89
CA LYS A 225 20.17 -12.83 -7.68
C LYS A 225 20.35 -11.31 -7.79
N ARG A 226 19.32 -10.58 -8.23
CA ARG A 226 19.35 -9.13 -8.40
C ARG A 226 18.47 -8.44 -7.34
N LYS A 227 18.19 -7.15 -7.51
CA LYS A 227 17.45 -6.30 -6.56
C LYS A 227 15.96 -6.62 -6.40
N ASP A 228 15.47 -7.70 -6.99
CA ASP A 228 14.07 -7.95 -7.34
C ASP A 228 13.34 -8.84 -6.35
N ASN A 229 13.75 -8.84 -5.09
CA ASN A 229 13.06 -9.58 -4.06
C ASN A 229 11.81 -8.80 -3.62
N TYR A 230 10.71 -9.01 -4.34
CA TYR A 230 9.44 -8.36 -4.08
C TYR A 230 8.28 -9.34 -4.27
N GLY A 231 7.46 -9.46 -3.23
CA GLY A 231 6.23 -10.25 -3.24
C GLY A 231 5.00 -9.37 -3.49
N PHE A 232 3.87 -9.69 -2.86
CA PHE A 232 2.66 -8.88 -3.01
C PHE A 232 2.66 -7.75 -1.97
N GLY A 233 3.15 -6.57 -2.37
CA GLY A 233 3.25 -5.41 -1.48
C GLY A 233 4.47 -5.40 -0.56
N TRP A 234 5.25 -6.46 -0.53
CA TRP A 234 6.37 -6.61 0.39
C TRP A 234 7.71 -6.71 -0.32
N ARG A 235 8.72 -6.05 0.24
CA ARG A 235 10.12 -6.31 -0.06
C ARG A 235 10.59 -7.47 0.81
N ILE A 236 11.27 -8.43 0.20
CA ILE A 236 11.80 -9.61 0.88
C ILE A 236 13.26 -9.34 1.18
N SER A 237 13.68 -9.47 2.43
CA SER A 237 15.05 -9.22 2.82
C SER A 237 15.99 -10.25 2.19
N ARG A 238 17.13 -9.78 1.66
CA ARG A 238 18.22 -10.66 1.18
C ARG A 238 19.24 -10.99 2.26
N LYS A 239 19.17 -10.27 3.37
CA LYS A 239 20.17 -10.33 4.43
C LYS A 239 19.69 -11.17 5.61
N TYR A 240 18.40 -11.22 5.79
CA TYR A 240 17.73 -11.91 6.90
C TYR A 240 16.62 -12.76 6.32
N ASP A 241 16.63 -14.04 6.64
CA ASP A 241 15.58 -14.95 6.27
C ASP A 241 14.28 -14.56 6.99
N ASN A 242 13.13 -14.92 6.47
CA ASN A 242 11.80 -14.63 7.03
C ASN A 242 11.58 -13.18 7.47
N CYS A 243 12.26 -12.25 6.81
CA CYS A 243 12.20 -10.84 7.11
C CYS A 243 11.63 -10.05 5.91
N PHE A 244 10.50 -9.40 6.12
CA PHE A 244 9.71 -8.73 5.10
C PHE A 244 9.51 -7.28 5.50
N TYR A 245 9.58 -6.36 4.53
CA TYR A 245 9.50 -4.95 4.85
C TYR A 245 8.98 -4.13 3.67
N HIS A 246 8.51 -2.92 3.97
CA HIS A 246 8.37 -1.86 2.99
C HIS A 246 8.79 -0.52 3.59
N TYR A 247 9.25 0.36 2.74
CA TYR A 247 9.52 1.75 3.11
C TYR A 247 8.73 2.69 2.20
N GLY A 248 8.34 3.83 2.75
CA GLY A 248 7.65 4.88 2.04
C GLY A 248 8.41 6.19 2.05
N TRP A 249 8.25 6.93 0.98
CA TRP A 249 8.65 8.31 0.87
C TRP A 249 7.73 9.05 -0.08
N TRP A 250 7.16 10.11 0.39
CA TRP A 250 6.38 11.04 -0.42
C TRP A 250 6.24 12.38 0.30
N LYS A 251 6.59 13.48 -0.39
CA LYS A 251 6.24 14.87 -0.03
C LYS A 251 6.27 15.20 1.47
N GLY A 252 7.40 15.04 2.12
CA GLY A 252 7.56 15.42 3.53
C GLY A 252 7.21 14.34 4.53
N TYR A 253 6.96 13.10 4.09
CA TYR A 253 6.72 11.94 4.96
C TYR A 253 7.67 10.80 4.61
N ARG A 254 8.01 10.04 5.63
CA ARG A 254 8.66 8.74 5.48
C ARG A 254 8.02 7.74 6.42
N SER A 255 7.93 6.53 5.94
CA SER A 255 7.40 5.40 6.70
C SER A 255 8.29 4.18 6.51
N PHE A 256 8.30 3.31 7.48
CA PHE A 256 8.96 2.02 7.42
C PHE A 256 8.14 1.02 8.21
N PHE A 257 7.89 -0.14 7.61
CA PHE A 257 7.24 -1.26 8.25
C PHE A 257 8.04 -2.52 7.96
N LEU A 258 8.38 -3.26 9.00
CA LEU A 258 9.18 -4.46 8.89
C LEU A 258 8.68 -5.53 9.85
N ILE A 259 8.68 -6.75 9.37
CA ILE A 259 8.39 -7.99 10.10
C ILE A 259 9.64 -8.86 10.06
N ASP A 260 10.09 -9.31 11.21
CA ASP A 260 11.15 -10.32 11.39
C ASP A 260 10.54 -11.50 12.13
N ASN A 261 10.08 -12.49 11.36
CA ASN A 261 9.38 -13.65 11.92
C ASN A 261 10.29 -14.58 12.71
N ASP A 262 11.56 -14.65 12.38
CA ASP A 262 12.51 -15.51 13.11
C ASP A 262 12.78 -15.03 14.54
N ASN A 263 12.61 -13.72 14.78
CA ASN A 263 12.85 -13.11 16.09
C ASN A 263 11.55 -12.57 16.72
N ASP A 264 10.39 -12.81 16.12
CA ASP A 264 9.10 -12.28 16.56
C ASP A 264 9.15 -10.77 16.83
N ARG A 265 9.63 -10.01 15.83
CA ARG A 265 9.80 -8.56 15.93
C ARG A 265 9.07 -7.83 14.81
N THR A 266 8.47 -6.73 15.18
CA THR A 266 7.89 -5.76 14.23
C THR A 266 8.50 -4.40 14.48
N LEU A 267 8.89 -3.71 13.41
CA LEU A 267 9.37 -2.33 13.48
C LEU A 267 8.51 -1.43 12.61
N ILE A 268 7.85 -0.46 13.24
CA ILE A 268 7.03 0.55 12.60
C ILE A 268 7.62 1.91 12.88
N ILE A 269 7.94 2.67 11.82
CA ILE A 269 8.45 4.04 11.95
C ILE A 269 7.64 4.94 11.02
N LEU A 270 7.02 5.95 11.59
CA LEU A 270 6.29 6.98 10.88
C LEU A 270 6.92 8.33 11.17
N THR A 271 7.19 9.12 10.15
CA THR A 271 7.77 10.44 10.30
C THR A 271 7.09 11.45 9.38
N ASN A 272 6.95 12.66 9.86
CA ASN A 272 6.43 13.79 9.09
C ASN A 272 7.55 14.67 8.51
N THR A 273 8.68 14.05 8.15
CA THR A 273 9.80 14.73 7.50
C THR A 273 10.34 13.92 6.32
N ASP A 274 10.92 14.61 5.35
CA ASP A 274 11.62 13.99 4.22
C ASP A 274 13.07 13.58 4.53
N LYS A 275 13.53 13.79 5.77
CA LYS A 275 14.89 13.46 6.19
C LYS A 275 15.14 11.96 6.04
N ASN A 276 16.18 11.62 5.32
CA ASN A 276 16.53 10.22 5.11
C ASN A 276 17.05 9.61 6.42
N LEU A 277 16.31 8.63 6.92
CA LEU A 277 16.81 7.72 7.94
C LEU A 277 17.59 6.64 7.22
N SER A 278 18.85 6.43 7.56
CA SER A 278 19.64 5.40 6.88
C SER A 278 19.05 4.02 7.16
N SER A 279 18.93 3.20 6.12
CA SER A 279 18.48 1.81 6.27
C SER A 279 19.33 1.05 7.30
N THR A 280 20.61 1.38 7.43
CA THR A 280 21.52 0.81 8.43
C THR A 280 21.05 1.07 9.87
N GLN A 281 20.49 2.26 10.15
CA GLN A 281 19.97 2.57 11.48
C GLN A 281 18.75 1.71 11.83
N PHE A 282 17.84 1.46 10.88
CA PHE A 282 16.70 0.59 11.10
C PHE A 282 17.11 -0.85 11.37
N TRP A 283 18.06 -1.37 10.60
CA TRP A 283 18.58 -2.70 10.79
C TRP A 283 19.36 -2.85 12.12
N ASN A 284 19.99 -1.79 12.59
CA ASN A 284 20.66 -1.78 13.90
C ASN A 284 19.64 -1.75 15.05
N LEU A 285 18.54 -1.00 14.91
CA LEU A 285 17.45 -1.00 15.91
C LEU A 285 16.86 -2.39 16.11
N LEU A 286 16.67 -3.15 15.04
CA LEU A 286 16.19 -4.54 15.14
C LEU A 286 17.14 -5.47 15.88
N ARG A 287 18.44 -5.17 15.88
CA ARG A 287 19.49 -6.01 16.47
C ARG A 287 19.92 -5.58 17.85
N ASP A 288 19.53 -4.38 18.23
CA ASP A 288 19.89 -3.85 19.52
C ASP A 288 19.02 -4.49 20.61
N ASN A 289 19.54 -5.62 21.14
CA ASN A 289 18.92 -6.32 22.27
C ASN A 289 18.96 -5.49 23.58
N SER A 290 19.67 -4.34 23.59
CA SER A 290 19.69 -3.41 24.73
C SER A 290 18.48 -2.47 24.72
N ILE A 291 17.79 -2.32 23.60
CA ILE A 291 16.49 -1.66 23.59
C ILE A 291 15.53 -2.62 24.27
N SER A 292 15.29 -2.39 25.55
CA SER A 292 14.12 -2.93 26.23
C SER A 292 12.92 -2.39 25.44
N LEU A 293 12.40 -3.22 24.56
CA LEU A 293 11.06 -3.03 24.04
C LEU A 293 10.21 -3.17 25.31
N ALA A 294 9.84 -2.03 25.93
CA ALA A 294 8.74 -2.06 26.85
C ALA A 294 7.64 -2.83 26.15
N PRO A 295 7.04 -3.87 26.77
CA PRO A 295 5.85 -4.44 26.22
C PRO A 295 4.99 -3.25 25.87
N ALA A 296 4.72 -3.04 24.59
CA ALA A 296 3.88 -1.95 24.21
C ALA A 296 2.63 -2.16 25.05
N SER A 297 2.33 -1.19 25.90
CA SER A 297 1.06 -1.16 26.62
C SER A 297 -0.11 -0.90 25.64
N ILE A 298 0.11 -1.18 24.39
CA ILE A 298 -0.90 -1.37 23.37
C ILE A 298 -1.53 -2.73 23.71
N ASN A 299 -2.42 -2.67 24.67
CA ASN A 299 -3.34 -3.74 24.96
C ASN A 299 -4.30 -3.78 23.77
N ILE A 300 -3.87 -4.41 22.68
CA ILE A 300 -4.81 -4.84 21.63
C ILE A 300 -5.39 -6.12 22.21
N PRO A 301 -6.61 -6.10 22.70
CA PRO A 301 -7.23 -7.34 23.11
C PRO A 301 -7.41 -8.15 21.81
N VAL A 302 -6.59 -9.16 21.60
CA VAL A 302 -6.82 -10.20 20.60
C VAL A 302 -8.26 -10.71 20.72
N VAL A 303 -8.78 -10.74 21.93
CA VAL A 303 -10.17 -11.04 22.28
C VAL A 303 -11.19 -10.08 21.64
N GLU A 304 -10.93 -8.77 21.58
CA GLU A 304 -11.83 -7.83 20.87
C GLU A 304 -11.85 -8.07 19.35
N ILE A 305 -10.72 -8.39 18.77
CA ILE A 305 -10.63 -8.74 17.35
C ILE A 305 -11.32 -10.09 17.11
N GLU A 306 -11.06 -11.10 17.92
CA GLU A 306 -11.71 -12.40 17.84
C GLU A 306 -13.22 -12.33 18.09
N GLU A 307 -13.71 -11.51 19.03
CA GLU A 307 -15.14 -11.33 19.29
C GLU A 307 -15.84 -10.58 18.16
N GLN A 308 -15.21 -9.57 17.55
CA GLN A 308 -15.77 -8.86 16.41
C GLN A 308 -15.83 -9.72 15.13
N ILE A 309 -14.91 -10.69 14.99
CA ILE A 309 -14.87 -11.62 13.85
C ILE A 309 -15.78 -12.83 14.05
N ARG A 310 -15.99 -13.29 15.28
CA ARG A 310 -16.91 -14.40 15.59
C ARG A 310 -18.38 -14.08 15.35
N PHE A 311 -18.75 -12.80 15.20
CA PHE A 311 -20.10 -12.35 14.92
C PHE A 311 -20.18 -11.38 13.74
N PRO A 312 -19.80 -11.78 12.49
CA PRO A 312 -20.30 -11.09 11.34
C PRO A 312 -21.82 -11.36 11.32
N HIS A 313 -22.62 -10.32 11.50
CA HIS A 313 -24.07 -10.27 11.43
C HIS A 313 -24.75 -11.55 10.94
N SER A 314 -25.41 -12.26 11.84
CA SER A 314 -26.27 -13.40 11.58
C SER A 314 -27.54 -12.94 10.83
N SER A 315 -27.41 -12.54 9.58
CA SER A 315 -28.53 -12.14 8.71
C SER A 315 -28.53 -12.84 7.35
N PHE A 316 -27.80 -13.96 7.21
CA PHE A 316 -27.97 -14.85 6.07
C PHE A 316 -28.16 -16.30 6.54
N ARG A 317 -29.27 -16.56 7.24
CA ARG A 317 -29.94 -17.87 7.21
C ARG A 317 -31.43 -17.60 7.12
N GLU A 318 -32.05 -18.29 6.14
CA GLU A 318 -33.47 -18.42 5.81
C GLU A 318 -33.98 -17.41 4.76
N ARG A 319 -33.76 -17.72 3.47
CA ARG A 319 -34.86 -18.13 2.56
C ARG A 319 -34.28 -18.78 1.31
#